data_fea6569c5d2fcbe1ffc6cbc226d54a48
#
_entry.id   fea6569c5d2fcbe1ffc6cbc226d54a48
#
_cell.length_a   1.000
_cell.length_b   1.000
_cell.length_c   1.000
_cell.angle_alpha   90.00
_cell.angle_beta   90.00
_cell.angle_gamma   90.00
#
_symmetry.space_group_name_H-M   'P 1'
#
loop_
_entity.id
_entity.type
_entity.pdbx_description
1 polymer ?
#
loop_
_entity_poly.entity_id
_entity_poly.type
_entity_poly.pdbx_seq_one_letter_code
_entity_poly.pdbx_strand_id
1 'polypeptide(L)'
;MNSRGLKRVMAVLFSFVLFMVAGISVYAATNETQLANRSTAGVVATAGSGVANGVSPSVANEKIDIPLKVEWTGNDKLPVDVTLWANGVAKQTVSLNYQNYWKHKFTNMPKYDENGDEIKYTVTQPNIVTYGSFKYKTTISGDATSGFVIKNFSLIDITVGKSWNMVPNIVIPGTPSPADPPDMLFVTNVADAFNEVMSYSLDTSLATETNSADEDYDDPDNSSDDSDDGEQPDDRKKSKVAVPESITVKLLADGRVVNSMQLTEDMNWTGKFEDLPRYDERDNHEIKYTIEETPVLGYKTEYLHTSVIDVVINKSIIDIPVEKKWVGKKSGPVEVKLYRTCKVTKYDYNLNRNVTTTIDEEVDSAVLNDSNNWKHTFKDMYEFYIEDGENPVIYKYYVKEVNVAGYDTAITGDQNEGFVVTNTSTEKISIPVEKKWVGEAAASTKVKLFADGLEVGETELNEANNWKHVFAGLQKYNNSNQEIKYTVKEVGEDANLIKFDGKSYAVSYKGNAMDGFTVTNEKENPPSTTTPTPKKPSVPKKHILPRTGDDSHLALYILMLGSAASALGLLGYRRGKKAN
;
A
#
# COMPACT_ATOMS: atom_id res chain seq x y z
N MET A 1 -14.15 -25.35 2.43
CA MET A 1 -13.55 -26.29 3.39
C MET A 1 -14.58 -26.59 4.47
N ASN A 2 -14.85 -27.87 4.75
CA ASN A 2 -15.90 -28.28 5.69
C ASN A 2 -15.50 -28.00 7.15
N SER A 3 -16.47 -27.61 7.97
CA SER A 3 -16.31 -27.26 9.40
C SER A 3 -15.58 -28.31 10.26
N ARG A 4 -15.44 -29.54 9.80
CA ARG A 4 -14.65 -30.62 10.45
C ARG A 4 -13.15 -30.51 10.20
N GLY A 5 -12.71 -29.87 9.11
CA GLY A 5 -11.29 -29.62 8.82
C GLY A 5 -10.72 -28.48 9.67
N LEU A 6 -11.51 -27.44 9.91
CA LEU A 6 -11.09 -26.29 10.72
C LEU A 6 -10.92 -26.63 12.20
N LYS A 7 -11.76 -27.54 12.74
CA LYS A 7 -11.63 -28.00 14.14
C LYS A 7 -10.39 -28.91 14.37
N ARG A 8 -9.92 -29.64 13.37
CA ARG A 8 -8.70 -30.44 13.47
C ARG A 8 -7.43 -29.61 13.38
N VAL A 9 -7.43 -28.55 12.57
CA VAL A 9 -6.29 -27.62 12.48
C VAL A 9 -6.17 -26.78 13.75
N MET A 10 -7.29 -26.35 14.34
CA MET A 10 -7.29 -25.63 15.62
C MET A 10 -6.85 -26.52 16.80
N ALA A 11 -7.19 -27.82 16.81
CA ALA A 11 -6.76 -28.75 17.86
C ALA A 11 -5.24 -29.04 17.80
N VAL A 12 -4.64 -29.08 16.62
CA VAL A 12 -3.18 -29.27 16.46
C VAL A 12 -2.41 -28.01 16.85
N LEU A 13 -2.92 -26.80 16.50
CA LEU A 13 -2.33 -25.53 16.94
C LEU A 13 -2.43 -25.33 18.46
N PHE A 14 -3.53 -25.73 19.10
CA PHE A 14 -3.67 -25.64 20.56
C PHE A 14 -2.77 -26.63 21.30
N SER A 15 -2.51 -27.83 20.75
CA SER A 15 -1.56 -28.80 21.33
C SER A 15 -0.11 -28.32 21.23
N PHE A 16 0.26 -27.60 20.16
CA PHE A 16 1.63 -27.08 20.00
C PHE A 16 1.91 -25.90 20.94
N VAL A 17 0.94 -25.03 21.18
CA VAL A 17 1.06 -23.90 22.13
C VAL A 17 1.10 -24.40 23.57
N LEU A 18 0.36 -25.47 23.91
CA LEU A 18 0.37 -26.03 25.26
C LEU A 18 1.69 -26.79 25.57
N PHE A 19 2.37 -27.35 24.57
CA PHE A 19 3.68 -28.00 24.76
C PHE A 19 4.82 -26.99 24.92
N MET A 20 4.73 -25.80 24.30
CA MET A 20 5.70 -24.71 24.49
C MET A 20 5.57 -24.06 25.87
N VAL A 21 4.36 -23.89 26.40
CA VAL A 21 4.14 -23.30 27.74
C VAL A 21 4.53 -24.28 28.84
N ALA A 22 4.36 -25.60 28.64
CA ALA A 22 4.81 -26.62 29.59
C ALA A 22 6.34 -26.79 29.61
N GLY A 23 7.04 -26.54 28.51
CA GLY A 23 8.51 -26.60 28.42
C GLY A 23 9.23 -25.50 29.17
N ILE A 24 8.63 -24.31 29.25
CA ILE A 24 9.20 -23.13 29.95
C ILE A 24 8.99 -23.24 31.47
N SER A 25 7.92 -23.91 31.94
CA SER A 25 7.64 -24.05 33.36
C SER A 25 8.51 -25.10 34.06
N VAL A 26 9.12 -26.04 33.34
CA VAL A 26 10.01 -27.06 33.93
C VAL A 26 11.44 -26.55 34.13
N TYR A 27 11.87 -25.52 33.37
CA TYR A 27 13.24 -24.96 33.53
C TYR A 27 13.34 -23.93 34.66
N ALA A 28 12.24 -23.32 35.09
CA ALA A 28 12.21 -22.37 36.21
C ALA A 28 12.05 -23.04 37.58
N ALA A 29 11.51 -24.28 37.62
CA ALA A 29 11.21 -24.97 38.89
C ALA A 29 12.38 -25.75 39.48
N THR A 30 13.51 -25.92 38.77
CA THR A 30 14.67 -26.68 39.26
C THR A 30 15.75 -25.83 39.95
N ASN A 31 15.68 -24.50 39.86
CA ASN A 31 16.67 -23.62 40.46
C ASN A 31 16.28 -23.00 41.80
N GLU A 32 15.01 -23.08 42.23
CA GLU A 32 14.57 -22.46 43.50
C GLU A 32 14.53 -23.43 44.70
N THR A 33 14.81 -24.73 44.53
CA THR A 33 14.69 -25.69 45.64
C THR A 33 16.02 -25.95 46.39
N GLN A 34 17.08 -25.22 46.09
CA GLN A 34 18.39 -25.40 46.79
C GLN A 34 18.71 -24.34 47.85
N LEU A 35 17.84 -23.34 48.08
CA LEU A 35 18.15 -22.27 49.04
C LEU A 35 17.29 -22.21 50.32
N ALA A 36 16.42 -23.19 50.55
CA ALA A 36 15.45 -23.12 51.67
C ALA A 36 15.58 -24.22 52.72
N ASN A 37 16.77 -24.77 52.96
CA ASN A 37 16.97 -25.68 54.09
C ASN A 37 18.27 -25.39 54.86
N ARG A 38 18.29 -24.25 55.53
CA ARG A 38 19.27 -24.00 56.59
C ARG A 38 18.65 -23.11 57.65
N SER A 39 17.88 -23.74 58.56
CA SER A 39 17.74 -23.23 59.93
C SER A 39 17.03 -24.27 60.81
N THR A 40 17.61 -24.48 61.96
CA THR A 40 17.13 -25.10 63.20
C THR A 40 17.06 -26.62 63.26
N ALA A 41 18.06 -27.22 63.86
CA ALA A 41 17.87 -28.29 64.84
C ALA A 41 18.86 -28.11 65.96
N GLY A 42 18.29 -27.91 67.12
CA GLY A 42 19.01 -27.66 68.37
C GLY A 42 19.70 -28.90 68.94
N VAL A 43 20.68 -28.61 69.72
CA VAL A 43 21.49 -29.48 70.49
C VAL A 43 20.69 -30.32 71.48
N VAL A 44 20.84 -31.66 71.48
CA VAL A 44 20.73 -32.50 72.67
C VAL A 44 21.91 -33.42 72.68
N ALA A 45 22.79 -33.24 73.66
CA ALA A 45 23.89 -34.14 73.94
C ALA A 45 23.36 -35.36 74.68
N THR A 46 23.59 -36.52 74.16
CA THR A 46 23.65 -37.78 74.94
C THR A 46 24.92 -38.50 74.62
N ALA A 47 25.78 -38.65 75.64
CA ALA A 47 26.95 -39.45 75.60
C ALA A 47 26.58 -40.94 75.46
N GLY A 48 27.04 -41.56 74.38
CA GLY A 48 26.97 -42.97 74.13
C GLY A 48 28.25 -43.45 73.48
N SER A 49 29.00 -44.17 74.18
CA SER A 49 30.20 -44.88 73.70
C SER A 49 29.86 -45.83 72.55
N GLY A 50 30.38 -45.55 71.36
CA GLY A 50 30.19 -46.41 70.20
C GLY A 50 31.39 -46.31 69.27
N VAL A 51 32.21 -47.31 69.36
CA VAL A 51 33.15 -47.91 68.39
C VAL A 51 33.47 -46.97 67.20
N ALA A 52 34.69 -46.44 67.17
CA ALA A 52 35.31 -45.87 66.00
C ALA A 52 35.35 -46.95 64.90
N ASN A 53 34.46 -46.89 63.91
CA ASN A 53 34.63 -47.53 62.60
C ASN A 53 35.80 -46.83 61.91
N GLY A 54 37.00 -47.43 62.14
CA GLY A 54 38.22 -47.05 61.44
C GLY A 54 38.00 -47.24 59.93
N VAL A 55 37.90 -46.16 59.22
CA VAL A 55 38.06 -46.17 57.77
C VAL A 55 39.42 -46.78 57.49
N SER A 56 39.49 -47.87 56.72
CA SER A 56 40.71 -48.56 56.37
C SER A 56 41.72 -47.54 55.82
N PRO A 57 42.96 -47.44 56.33
CA PRO A 57 43.94 -46.44 55.93
C PRO A 57 44.24 -46.38 54.42
N SER A 58 43.88 -47.44 53.70
CA SER A 58 44.05 -47.55 52.24
C SER A 58 43.06 -46.72 51.42
N VAL A 59 41.83 -46.41 51.91
CA VAL A 59 40.78 -45.65 51.20
C VAL A 59 41.02 -44.17 51.35
N ALA A 60 41.52 -43.70 52.52
CA ALA A 60 41.74 -42.26 52.75
C ALA A 60 42.86 -41.63 51.88
N ASN A 61 43.70 -42.46 51.24
CA ASN A 61 44.82 -42.01 50.39
C ASN A 61 44.56 -42.14 48.89
N GLU A 62 43.38 -42.58 48.47
CA GLU A 62 43.03 -42.64 47.02
C GLU A 62 42.99 -41.27 46.41
N LYS A 63 43.72 -41.13 45.30
CA LYS A 63 43.78 -39.86 44.52
C LYS A 63 43.25 -40.06 43.11
N ILE A 64 42.67 -39.06 42.59
CA ILE A 64 42.17 -39.03 41.22
C ILE A 64 42.78 -37.86 40.43
N ASP A 65 42.88 -38.08 39.15
CA ASP A 65 43.19 -37.01 38.18
C ASP A 65 41.91 -36.59 37.52
N ILE A 66 41.63 -35.26 37.53
CA ILE A 66 40.39 -34.68 36.99
C ILE A 66 40.72 -33.96 35.70
N PRO A 67 40.38 -34.51 34.53
CA PRO A 67 40.58 -33.85 33.25
C PRO A 67 39.62 -32.69 33.09
N LEU A 68 40.10 -31.62 32.44
CA LEU A 68 39.32 -30.44 32.09
C LEU A 68 39.63 -30.01 30.65
N LYS A 69 38.62 -29.73 29.87
CA LYS A 69 38.79 -29.09 28.57
C LYS A 69 37.74 -27.98 28.38
N VAL A 70 38.10 -26.95 27.63
CA VAL A 70 37.19 -25.91 27.17
C VAL A 70 37.06 -25.99 25.65
N GLU A 71 35.85 -26.08 25.17
CA GLU A 71 35.48 -26.11 23.77
C GLU A 71 34.80 -24.78 23.38
N TRP A 72 34.98 -24.35 22.15
CA TRP A 72 34.43 -23.10 21.63
C TRP A 72 33.69 -23.37 20.32
N THR A 73 32.54 -22.70 20.13
CA THR A 73 31.97 -22.57 18.80
C THR A 73 32.64 -21.39 18.09
N GLY A 74 32.96 -21.57 16.80
CA GLY A 74 33.68 -20.57 16.02
C GLY A 74 35.20 -20.58 16.25
N ASN A 75 35.86 -19.58 15.68
CA ASN A 75 37.32 -19.47 15.67
C ASN A 75 37.88 -18.55 16.77
N ASP A 76 37.04 -17.67 17.33
CA ASP A 76 37.43 -16.65 18.30
C ASP A 76 37.44 -17.25 19.71
N LYS A 77 38.61 -17.78 20.12
CA LYS A 77 38.82 -18.45 21.41
C LYS A 77 39.52 -17.50 22.37
N LEU A 78 38.92 -17.26 23.54
CA LEU A 78 39.43 -16.34 24.53
C LEU A 78 40.13 -17.10 25.67
N PRO A 79 41.14 -16.52 26.37
CA PRO A 79 41.61 -17.02 27.65
C PRO A 79 40.46 -17.02 28.66
N VAL A 80 40.33 -18.10 29.45
CA VAL A 80 39.30 -18.23 30.48
C VAL A 80 39.86 -18.82 31.76
N ASP A 81 39.41 -18.31 32.89
CA ASP A 81 39.75 -18.82 34.20
C ASP A 81 38.69 -19.81 34.68
N VAL A 82 39.10 -21.00 35.05
CA VAL A 82 38.22 -22.05 35.54
C VAL A 82 38.62 -22.41 36.96
N THR A 83 37.67 -22.41 37.87
CA THR A 83 37.87 -22.76 39.27
C THR A 83 37.34 -24.16 39.55
N LEU A 84 38.20 -25.03 40.13
CA LEU A 84 37.81 -26.32 40.66
C LEU A 84 37.35 -26.16 42.11
N TRP A 85 36.23 -26.76 42.44
CA TRP A 85 35.61 -26.76 43.76
C TRP A 85 35.56 -28.19 44.29
N ALA A 86 35.78 -28.37 45.58
CA ALA A 86 35.62 -29.62 46.31
C ALA A 86 34.62 -29.39 47.43
N ASN A 87 33.50 -30.11 47.46
CA ASN A 87 32.41 -29.97 48.42
C ASN A 87 32.00 -28.48 48.63
N GLY A 88 31.96 -27.69 47.52
CA GLY A 88 31.59 -26.26 47.54
C GLY A 88 32.69 -25.30 48.00
N VAL A 89 33.91 -25.77 48.25
CA VAL A 89 35.08 -24.96 48.60
C VAL A 89 36.02 -24.85 47.41
N ALA A 90 36.38 -23.62 47.01
CA ALA A 90 37.35 -23.40 45.92
C ALA A 90 38.72 -23.99 46.27
N LYS A 91 39.29 -24.78 45.36
CA LYS A 91 40.57 -25.42 45.53
C LYS A 91 41.65 -24.83 44.67
N GLN A 92 41.38 -24.67 43.39
CA GLN A 92 42.37 -24.22 42.43
C GLN A 92 41.66 -23.47 41.28
N THR A 93 42.25 -22.37 40.83
CA THR A 93 41.87 -21.68 39.60
C THR A 93 43.00 -21.84 38.59
N VAL A 94 42.63 -22.16 37.34
CA VAL A 94 43.57 -22.33 36.23
C VAL A 94 43.14 -21.47 35.06
N SER A 95 44.11 -20.83 34.40
CA SER A 95 43.86 -20.08 33.17
C SER A 95 44.06 -20.99 31.97
N LEU A 96 43.02 -21.13 31.16
CA LEU A 96 43.00 -21.91 29.93
C LEU A 96 43.05 -21.00 28.72
N ASN A 97 44.03 -21.22 27.84
CA ASN A 97 44.29 -20.37 26.68
C ASN A 97 44.96 -21.17 25.55
N TYR A 98 45.44 -20.51 24.50
CA TYR A 98 46.04 -21.15 23.34
C TYR A 98 47.35 -21.93 23.69
N GLN A 99 48.11 -21.52 24.74
CA GLN A 99 49.36 -22.14 25.13
C GLN A 99 49.16 -23.55 25.71
N ASN A 100 48.06 -23.77 26.42
CA ASN A 100 47.67 -25.05 26.96
C ASN A 100 46.55 -25.74 26.16
N TYR A 101 46.27 -25.24 24.95
CA TYR A 101 45.23 -25.78 24.06
C TYR A 101 43.85 -25.89 24.73
N TRP A 102 43.53 -24.98 25.65
CA TRP A 102 42.31 -24.99 26.48
C TRP A 102 42.06 -26.32 27.19
N LYS A 103 43.15 -26.97 27.67
CA LYS A 103 43.10 -28.21 28.41
C LYS A 103 43.91 -28.10 29.68
N HIS A 104 43.44 -28.76 30.72
CA HIS A 104 44.15 -28.92 31.99
C HIS A 104 43.83 -30.28 32.60
N LYS A 105 44.67 -30.74 33.54
CA LYS A 105 44.40 -31.89 34.35
C LYS A 105 44.79 -31.56 35.79
N PHE A 106 43.79 -31.49 36.65
CA PHE A 106 44.07 -31.40 38.08
C PHE A 106 44.57 -32.77 38.56
N THR A 107 45.81 -32.83 38.96
CA THR A 107 46.48 -34.13 39.34
C THR A 107 46.51 -34.29 40.81
N ASN A 108 46.50 -35.57 41.25
CA ASN A 108 46.65 -35.96 42.66
C ASN A 108 45.58 -35.40 43.60
N MET A 109 44.37 -35.19 43.11
CA MET A 109 43.24 -34.68 43.90
C MET A 109 42.72 -35.77 44.84
N PRO A 110 42.49 -35.53 46.16
CA PRO A 110 41.91 -36.50 47.06
C PRO A 110 40.53 -36.98 46.56
N LYS A 111 40.32 -38.32 46.61
CA LYS A 111 39.00 -38.85 46.24
C LYS A 111 38.02 -38.80 47.39
N TYR A 112 38.50 -38.94 48.63
CA TYR A 112 37.67 -38.92 49.83
C TYR A 112 38.10 -37.76 50.75
N ASP A 113 37.21 -37.31 51.57
CA ASP A 113 37.47 -36.31 52.61
C ASP A 113 38.00 -37.00 53.91
N GLU A 114 38.24 -36.19 54.95
CA GLU A 114 38.74 -36.66 56.22
C GLU A 114 37.78 -37.62 56.94
N ASN A 115 36.48 -37.59 56.56
CA ASN A 115 35.47 -38.51 57.11
C ASN A 115 35.33 -39.81 56.32
N GLY A 116 36.03 -39.90 55.17
CA GLY A 116 35.90 -41.01 54.24
C GLY A 116 34.76 -40.90 53.22
N ASP A 117 34.12 -39.75 53.15
CA ASP A 117 33.09 -39.50 52.20
C ASP A 117 33.70 -39.06 50.86
N GLU A 118 33.10 -39.49 49.73
CA GLU A 118 33.59 -39.16 48.41
C GLU A 118 33.41 -37.65 48.15
N ILE A 119 34.48 -36.94 47.75
CA ILE A 119 34.50 -35.52 47.49
C ILE A 119 33.74 -35.22 46.18
N LYS A 120 32.71 -34.40 46.27
CA LYS A 120 32.02 -33.90 45.10
C LYS A 120 32.80 -32.75 44.48
N TYR A 121 33.49 -33.01 43.38
CA TYR A 121 34.15 -31.98 42.58
C TYR A 121 33.19 -31.33 41.59
N THR A 122 33.33 -30.03 41.39
CA THR A 122 32.64 -29.23 40.37
C THR A 122 33.62 -28.19 39.81
N VAL A 123 33.34 -27.70 38.63
CA VAL A 123 34.08 -26.58 38.04
C VAL A 123 33.15 -25.43 37.76
N THR A 124 33.68 -24.19 37.79
CA THR A 124 32.93 -23.00 37.42
C THR A 124 33.74 -22.14 36.46
N GLN A 125 33.03 -21.54 35.51
CA GLN A 125 33.43 -20.44 34.66
C GLN A 125 32.27 -19.44 34.62
N PRO A 126 32.48 -18.14 34.44
CA PRO A 126 31.37 -17.20 34.23
C PRO A 126 30.41 -17.71 33.15
N ASN A 127 29.11 -17.67 33.40
CA ASN A 127 28.09 -18.19 32.46
C ASN A 127 28.09 -17.43 31.13
N ILE A 128 28.34 -16.11 31.16
CA ILE A 128 28.55 -15.26 30.00
C ILE A 128 29.93 -14.65 30.12
N VAL A 129 30.75 -14.85 29.09
CA VAL A 129 32.06 -14.25 28.96
C VAL A 129 31.96 -13.17 27.91
N THR A 130 32.24 -11.93 28.25
CA THR A 130 32.30 -10.80 27.33
C THR A 130 33.72 -10.29 27.22
N TYR A 131 34.19 -10.06 26.01
CA TYR A 131 35.48 -9.45 25.74
C TYR A 131 35.35 -8.56 24.49
N GLY A 132 35.37 -7.27 24.69
CA GLY A 132 35.06 -6.34 23.59
C GLY A 132 33.66 -6.58 23.06
N SER A 133 33.54 -6.82 21.77
CA SER A 133 32.27 -7.14 21.09
C SER A 133 31.87 -8.61 21.11
N PHE A 134 32.71 -9.49 21.67
CA PHE A 134 32.45 -10.94 21.75
C PHE A 134 31.64 -11.29 22.99
N LYS A 135 30.58 -12.07 22.80
CA LYS A 135 29.67 -12.54 23.84
C LYS A 135 29.56 -14.06 23.76
N TYR A 136 29.64 -14.73 24.90
CA TYR A 136 29.58 -16.21 24.95
C TYR A 136 28.68 -16.65 26.09
N LYS A 137 27.91 -17.71 25.83
CA LYS A 137 27.17 -18.47 26.84
C LYS A 137 27.97 -19.73 27.17
N THR A 138 28.12 -20.04 28.45
CA THR A 138 28.88 -21.17 28.93
C THR A 138 27.97 -22.31 29.39
N THR A 139 28.28 -23.55 29.02
CA THR A 139 27.69 -24.76 29.58
C THR A 139 28.79 -25.68 30.12
N ILE A 140 28.49 -26.39 31.20
CA ILE A 140 29.43 -27.28 31.85
C ILE A 140 28.79 -28.67 31.93
N SER A 141 29.54 -29.67 31.55
CA SER A 141 29.14 -31.09 31.58
C SER A 141 30.26 -31.98 32.05
N GLY A 142 29.96 -33.24 32.38
CA GLY A 142 30.90 -34.21 32.92
C GLY A 142 31.01 -34.17 34.42
N ASP A 143 31.95 -34.94 34.97
CA ASP A 143 32.20 -35.10 36.39
C ASP A 143 33.70 -35.32 36.66
N ALA A 144 34.09 -35.56 37.92
CA ALA A 144 35.49 -35.78 38.32
C ALA A 144 36.11 -37.03 37.72
N THR A 145 35.32 -38.05 37.41
CA THR A 145 35.77 -39.31 36.87
C THR A 145 35.94 -39.30 35.37
N SER A 146 34.92 -38.79 34.67
CA SER A 146 34.90 -38.69 33.22
C SER A 146 35.65 -37.46 32.68
N GLY A 147 35.91 -36.48 33.55
CA GLY A 147 36.46 -35.17 33.24
C GLY A 147 35.37 -34.14 32.94
N PHE A 148 35.69 -32.89 33.16
CA PHE A 148 34.80 -31.77 32.87
C PHE A 148 35.01 -31.21 31.45
N VAL A 149 33.91 -30.92 30.80
CA VAL A 149 33.87 -30.22 29.51
C VAL A 149 33.09 -28.92 29.69
N ILE A 150 33.77 -27.82 29.48
CA ILE A 150 33.15 -26.49 29.43
C ILE A 150 33.01 -26.13 27.95
N LYS A 151 31.79 -25.79 27.52
CA LYS A 151 31.53 -25.38 26.14
C LYS A 151 31.03 -23.94 26.11
N ASN A 152 31.75 -23.10 25.38
CA ASN A 152 31.43 -21.68 25.16
C ASN A 152 30.82 -21.46 23.77
N PHE A 153 29.59 -21.00 23.75
CA PHE A 153 28.83 -20.71 22.52
C PHE A 153 28.93 -19.24 22.21
N SER A 154 29.50 -18.90 21.05
CA SER A 154 29.57 -17.53 20.56
C SER A 154 28.16 -17.04 20.24
N LEU A 155 27.83 -15.87 20.77
CA LEU A 155 26.52 -15.23 20.61
C LEU A 155 26.67 -13.91 19.86
N ILE A 156 25.60 -13.53 19.15
CA ILE A 156 25.44 -12.22 18.53
C ILE A 156 24.08 -11.63 18.89
N ASP A 157 24.00 -10.35 18.78
CA ASP A 157 22.74 -9.59 18.87
C ASP A 157 22.49 -8.92 17.52
N ILE A 158 21.24 -8.90 17.09
CA ILE A 158 20.82 -8.24 15.83
C ILE A 158 19.83 -7.15 16.19
N THR A 159 20.23 -5.90 15.96
CA THR A 159 19.34 -4.76 16.11
C THR A 159 18.55 -4.56 14.84
N VAL A 160 17.26 -4.29 14.97
CA VAL A 160 16.33 -4.06 13.86
C VAL A 160 15.66 -2.71 14.04
N GLY A 161 15.60 -1.94 12.97
CA GLY A 161 14.87 -0.68 12.91
C GLY A 161 13.86 -0.69 11.79
N LYS A 162 12.85 0.20 11.89
CA LYS A 162 11.82 0.41 10.89
C LYS A 162 11.82 1.85 10.43
N SER A 163 11.74 2.08 9.13
CA SER A 163 11.58 3.39 8.54
C SER A 163 10.37 3.43 7.61
N TRP A 164 9.68 4.58 7.56
CA TRP A 164 8.51 4.82 6.73
C TRP A 164 8.82 5.94 5.73
N ASN A 165 8.72 5.62 4.42
CA ASN A 165 8.96 6.57 3.32
C ASN A 165 10.29 7.34 3.40
N MET A 166 11.30 6.75 4.07
CA MET A 166 12.62 7.36 4.19
C MET A 166 13.71 6.28 4.22
N VAL A 167 14.84 6.56 3.62
CA VAL A 167 16.07 5.78 3.80
C VAL A 167 16.89 6.48 4.88
N PRO A 168 17.07 5.89 6.07
CA PRO A 168 17.80 6.53 7.16
C PRO A 168 19.28 6.67 6.80
N ASN A 169 19.86 7.82 7.11
CA ASN A 169 21.30 8.03 7.03
C ASN A 169 21.97 7.40 8.26
N ILE A 170 22.47 6.18 8.11
CA ILE A 170 23.11 5.45 9.20
C ILE A 170 24.60 5.73 9.18
N VAL A 171 25.08 6.49 10.18
CA VAL A 171 26.51 6.70 10.39
C VAL A 171 27.08 5.48 11.10
N ILE A 172 27.97 4.72 10.44
CA ILE A 172 28.67 3.59 11.03
C ILE A 172 29.87 4.14 11.80
N PRO A 173 29.96 3.94 13.15
CA PRO A 173 31.11 4.40 13.92
C PRO A 173 32.41 3.77 13.39
N GLY A 174 33.42 4.60 13.12
CA GLY A 174 34.75 4.15 12.69
C GLY A 174 35.03 4.17 11.19
N THR A 175 34.08 4.55 10.33
CA THR A 175 34.39 4.88 8.93
C THR A 175 34.69 6.38 8.83
N PRO A 176 35.90 6.80 8.40
CA PRO A 176 36.19 8.22 8.24
C PRO A 176 35.31 8.80 7.12
N SER A 177 34.49 9.79 7.47
CA SER A 177 33.79 10.59 6.47
C SER A 177 34.80 11.49 5.74
N PRO A 178 34.70 11.69 4.43
CA PRO A 178 35.62 12.57 3.68
C PRO A 178 35.55 14.05 4.07
N ALA A 179 34.69 14.46 5.00
CA ALA A 179 34.41 15.84 5.36
C ALA A 179 34.14 16.07 6.86
N ASP A 180 34.79 15.34 7.77
CA ASP A 180 34.55 15.54 9.21
C ASP A 180 35.23 16.80 9.76
N PRO A 181 34.48 17.75 10.37
CA PRO A 181 35.08 18.70 11.29
C PRO A 181 35.50 18.00 12.59
N PRO A 182 36.52 18.53 13.32
CA PRO A 182 37.23 17.81 14.38
C PRO A 182 36.47 17.58 15.71
N ASP A 183 35.16 17.78 15.78
CA ASP A 183 34.36 17.71 17.01
C ASP A 183 33.07 16.86 16.89
N MET A 184 33.13 15.70 16.22
CA MET A 184 31.95 14.81 16.22
C MET A 184 31.87 14.01 17.54
N LEU A 185 30.75 14.20 18.25
CA LEU A 185 30.36 13.37 19.42
C LEU A 185 30.32 11.88 18.98
N PHE A 186 31.10 11.05 19.67
CA PHE A 186 30.99 9.62 19.51
C PHE A 186 29.65 9.16 20.09
N VAL A 187 28.72 8.76 19.26
CA VAL A 187 27.49 8.10 19.70
C VAL A 187 27.88 6.71 20.21
N THR A 188 27.82 6.54 21.52
CA THR A 188 28.25 5.31 22.19
C THR A 188 27.19 4.20 22.14
N ASN A 189 26.00 4.49 21.59
CA ASN A 189 24.90 3.53 21.49
C ASN A 189 24.18 3.68 20.14
N VAL A 190 24.17 2.59 19.36
CA VAL A 190 23.58 2.55 18.02
C VAL A 190 22.05 2.79 18.05
N ALA A 191 21.38 2.34 19.12
CA ALA A 191 19.96 2.59 19.31
C ALA A 191 19.67 4.09 19.48
N ASP A 192 20.54 4.82 20.18
CA ASP A 192 20.41 6.27 20.37
C ASP A 192 20.64 7.03 19.07
N ALA A 193 21.63 6.60 18.27
CA ALA A 193 21.87 7.17 16.93
C ALA A 193 20.68 6.94 15.99
N PHE A 194 20.10 5.74 16.01
CA PHE A 194 18.92 5.42 15.22
C PHE A 194 17.70 6.25 15.70
N ASN A 195 17.49 6.35 17.01
CA ASN A 195 16.41 7.14 17.60
C ASN A 195 16.57 8.64 17.30
N GLU A 196 17.80 9.17 17.30
CA GLU A 196 18.07 10.55 16.92
C GLU A 196 17.73 10.81 15.47
N VAL A 197 18.15 9.94 14.54
CA VAL A 197 17.80 10.03 13.12
C VAL A 197 16.30 9.86 12.88
N MET A 198 15.66 8.93 13.60
CA MET A 198 14.21 8.71 13.48
C MET A 198 13.38 9.83 14.10
N SER A 199 13.85 10.48 15.17
CA SER A 199 13.15 11.62 15.77
C SER A 199 13.08 12.82 14.84
N TYR A 200 14.11 13.08 14.05
CA TYR A 200 14.07 14.13 13.02
C TYR A 200 13.09 13.81 11.90
N SER A 201 12.82 12.53 11.62
CA SER A 201 11.88 12.12 10.58
C SER A 201 10.42 12.15 11.03
N LEU A 202 10.15 11.98 12.32
CA LEU A 202 8.79 11.95 12.90
C LEU A 202 8.26 13.35 13.25
N ASP A 203 9.14 14.30 13.57
CA ASP A 203 8.74 15.65 14.03
C ASP A 203 8.10 16.51 12.92
N THR A 204 8.19 16.09 11.65
CA THR A 204 7.54 16.77 10.53
C THR A 204 6.17 16.22 10.15
N SER A 205 5.69 15.13 10.77
CA SER A 205 4.45 14.46 10.36
C SER A 205 3.27 14.56 11.32
N LEU A 206 3.44 15.05 12.56
CA LEU A 206 2.39 15.05 13.59
C LEU A 206 2.41 16.34 14.43
N ALA A 207 2.16 17.50 13.78
CA ALA A 207 1.60 18.62 14.51
C ALA A 207 0.08 18.37 14.64
N THR A 208 -0.32 17.68 15.68
CA THR A 208 -1.70 17.74 16.17
C THR A 208 -1.94 19.17 16.66
N GLU A 209 -2.82 19.89 15.96
CA GLU A 209 -3.38 21.13 16.49
C GLU A 209 -4.09 20.84 17.80
N THR A 210 -3.43 21.13 18.92
CA THR A 210 -4.13 21.40 20.17
C THR A 210 -4.46 22.88 20.16
N ASN A 211 -5.74 23.19 19.97
CA ASN A 211 -6.30 24.49 20.29
C ASN A 211 -6.00 24.82 21.73
N SER A 212 -5.17 25.82 21.96
CA SER A 212 -5.20 26.60 23.18
C SER A 212 -5.43 28.06 22.83
N ALA A 213 -6.56 28.55 23.32
CA ALA A 213 -7.02 29.90 23.18
C ALA A 213 -6.12 30.88 23.98
N ASP A 214 -6.15 32.12 23.51
CA ASP A 214 -5.93 33.39 24.20
C ASP A 214 -4.53 33.75 24.71
N GLU A 215 -3.96 34.77 24.09
CA GLU A 215 -3.83 36.08 24.77
C GLU A 215 -3.48 37.17 23.77
N ASP A 216 -4.33 38.21 23.76
CA ASP A 216 -4.21 39.48 23.08
C ASP A 216 -2.90 40.20 23.37
N TYR A 217 -2.21 40.70 22.36
CA TYR A 217 -1.37 41.89 22.46
C TYR A 217 -1.57 42.77 21.22
N ASP A 218 -2.30 43.87 21.43
CA ASP A 218 -2.42 44.98 20.49
C ASP A 218 -1.08 45.69 20.29
N ASP A 219 -0.64 45.87 19.06
CA ASP A 219 0.28 46.91 18.64
C ASP A 219 -0.20 47.55 17.33
N PRO A 220 -0.58 48.84 17.31
CA PRO A 220 -1.02 49.50 16.12
C PRO A 220 0.12 50.24 15.41
N ASP A 221 0.13 50.20 14.10
CA ASP A 221 0.88 50.97 13.10
C ASP A 221 1.96 50.22 12.32
N ASN A 222 1.61 49.74 11.14
CA ASN A 222 2.22 50.25 9.94
C ASN A 222 1.45 49.84 8.65
N SER A 223 1.24 50.86 7.85
CA SER A 223 0.53 50.84 6.60
C SER A 223 1.31 50.26 5.43
N SER A 224 0.56 49.62 4.51
CA SER A 224 0.82 49.49 3.06
C SER A 224 2.00 48.65 2.58
N ASP A 225 1.68 47.46 2.02
CA ASP A 225 1.91 47.24 0.59
C ASP A 225 1.14 45.99 0.13
N ASP A 226 0.22 46.19 -0.81
CA ASP A 226 -0.42 45.14 -1.58
C ASP A 226 0.64 44.46 -2.45
N SER A 227 1.03 43.24 -2.08
CA SER A 227 1.57 42.25 -3.01
C SER A 227 0.73 40.99 -2.86
N ASP A 228 -0.07 40.74 -3.88
CA ASP A 228 -0.81 39.51 -4.14
C ASP A 228 0.16 38.33 -4.31
N ASP A 229 0.72 37.86 -3.21
CA ASP A 229 1.43 36.59 -3.15
C ASP A 229 0.37 35.51 -2.96
N GLY A 230 -0.08 34.96 -4.13
CA GLY A 230 -0.94 33.80 -4.17
C GLY A 230 -0.41 32.72 -3.23
N GLU A 231 -1.16 32.44 -2.17
CA GLU A 231 -0.95 31.29 -1.31
C GLU A 231 -0.79 30.05 -2.19
N GLN A 232 0.46 29.57 -2.32
CA GLN A 232 0.69 28.22 -2.81
C GLN A 232 0.01 27.28 -1.81
N PRO A 233 -0.94 26.43 -2.26
CA PRO A 233 -1.52 25.42 -1.38
C PRO A 233 -0.38 24.62 -0.74
N ASP A 234 -0.40 24.47 0.56
CA ASP A 234 0.52 23.60 1.29
C ASP A 234 0.34 22.16 0.77
N ASP A 235 1.13 21.79 -0.24
CA ASP A 235 1.11 20.49 -0.93
C ASP A 235 1.65 19.35 -0.05
N ARG A 236 1.85 19.59 1.26
CA ARG A 236 2.14 18.57 2.26
C ARG A 236 0.89 17.76 2.57
N LYS A 237 0.32 17.14 1.55
CA LYS A 237 -0.74 16.14 1.76
C LYS A 237 -0.13 14.92 2.46
N LYS A 238 -0.71 14.56 3.59
CA LYS A 238 -0.40 13.29 4.29
C LYS A 238 -0.54 12.14 3.30
N SER A 239 0.37 11.16 3.37
CA SER A 239 0.22 9.91 2.63
C SER A 239 -1.20 9.36 2.81
N LYS A 240 -1.79 8.84 1.75
CA LYS A 240 -3.10 8.17 1.81
C LYS A 240 -3.06 6.85 2.57
N VAL A 241 -1.87 6.27 2.67
CA VAL A 241 -1.65 5.00 3.33
C VAL A 241 -1.31 5.28 4.78
N ALA A 242 -2.19 4.87 5.69
CA ALA A 242 -1.96 5.01 7.12
C ALA A 242 -0.81 4.10 7.57
N VAL A 243 0.08 4.63 8.41
CA VAL A 243 1.08 3.83 9.12
C VAL A 243 0.34 2.92 10.10
N PRO A 244 0.57 1.59 10.11
CA PRO A 244 -0.07 0.68 11.05
C PRO A 244 0.48 0.88 12.48
N GLU A 245 -0.30 0.50 13.48
CA GLU A 245 0.11 0.58 14.89
C GLU A 245 1.33 -0.31 15.22
N SER A 246 1.51 -1.38 14.48
CA SER A 246 2.65 -2.29 14.64
C SER A 246 2.96 -3.03 13.34
N ILE A 247 4.22 -3.47 13.22
CA ILE A 247 4.65 -4.43 12.21
C ILE A 247 5.24 -5.68 12.87
N THR A 248 5.26 -6.78 12.15
CA THR A 248 5.94 -8.01 12.58
C THR A 248 7.18 -8.24 11.74
N VAL A 249 8.33 -8.26 12.38
CA VAL A 249 9.62 -8.63 11.77
C VAL A 249 9.99 -10.04 12.21
N LYS A 250 10.26 -10.91 11.25
CA LYS A 250 10.74 -12.28 11.46
C LYS A 250 12.26 -12.31 11.33
N LEU A 251 12.91 -13.08 12.18
CA LEU A 251 14.32 -13.41 12.08
C LEU A 251 14.46 -14.78 11.43
N LEU A 252 15.29 -14.88 10.43
CA LEU A 252 15.61 -16.13 9.75
C LEU A 252 17.06 -16.49 10.01
N ALA A 253 17.32 -17.75 10.35
CA ALA A 253 18.63 -18.37 10.41
C ALA A 253 18.75 -19.36 9.23
N ASP A 254 19.70 -19.13 8.32
CA ASP A 254 19.90 -19.93 7.10
C ASP A 254 18.61 -20.13 6.29
N GLY A 255 17.81 -19.05 6.19
CA GLY A 255 16.54 -19.03 5.47
C GLY A 255 15.35 -19.66 6.21
N ARG A 256 15.50 -20.06 7.47
CA ARG A 256 14.41 -20.61 8.30
C ARG A 256 14.02 -19.63 9.39
N VAL A 257 12.75 -19.34 9.54
CA VAL A 257 12.23 -18.47 10.61
C VAL A 257 12.52 -19.13 11.96
N VAL A 258 13.26 -18.42 12.81
CA VAL A 258 13.66 -18.87 14.16
C VAL A 258 13.08 -18.02 15.28
N ASN A 259 12.74 -16.75 14.97
CA ASN A 259 12.15 -15.83 15.94
C ASN A 259 11.30 -14.79 15.21
N SER A 260 10.52 -14.01 15.95
CA SER A 260 9.80 -12.84 15.44
C SER A 260 9.58 -11.82 16.56
N MET A 261 9.46 -10.54 16.20
CA MET A 261 9.09 -9.46 17.12
C MET A 261 8.12 -8.51 16.45
N GLN A 262 7.39 -7.76 17.28
CA GLN A 262 6.62 -6.61 16.84
C GLN A 262 7.42 -5.34 17.09
N LEU A 263 7.37 -4.44 16.13
CA LEU A 263 7.88 -3.07 16.27
C LEU A 263 6.68 -2.12 16.26
N THR A 264 6.70 -1.15 17.18
CA THR A 264 5.64 -0.14 17.36
C THR A 264 6.25 1.24 17.48
N GLU A 265 5.40 2.28 17.37
CA GLU A 265 5.81 3.65 17.59
C GLU A 265 6.34 3.90 19.00
N ASP A 266 5.69 3.32 20.04
CA ASP A 266 6.14 3.41 21.44
C ASP A 266 7.56 2.84 21.64
N MET A 267 8.00 1.92 20.78
CA MET A 267 9.36 1.37 20.77
C MET A 267 10.30 2.17 19.85
N ASN A 268 9.89 3.35 19.37
CA ASN A 268 10.58 4.11 18.33
C ASN A 268 10.92 3.25 17.09
N TRP A 269 10.04 2.30 16.78
CA TRP A 269 10.22 1.39 15.66
C TRP A 269 11.54 0.61 15.67
N THR A 270 12.08 0.33 16.87
CA THR A 270 13.34 -0.41 17.04
C THR A 270 13.15 -1.64 17.91
N GLY A 271 14.00 -2.62 17.71
CA GLY A 271 14.01 -3.84 18.51
C GLY A 271 15.34 -4.60 18.39
N LYS A 272 15.53 -5.60 19.22
CA LYS A 272 16.76 -6.37 19.27
C LYS A 272 16.46 -7.84 19.49
N PHE A 273 17.03 -8.70 18.63
CA PHE A 273 17.12 -10.12 18.88
C PHE A 273 18.43 -10.37 19.61
N GLU A 274 18.35 -10.84 20.83
CA GLU A 274 19.51 -11.02 21.70
C GLU A 274 19.89 -12.49 21.85
N ASP A 275 21.15 -12.73 22.23
CA ASP A 275 21.68 -14.04 22.60
C ASP A 275 21.55 -15.12 21.50
N LEU A 276 21.65 -14.71 20.24
CA LEU A 276 21.55 -15.60 19.10
C LEU A 276 22.84 -16.40 18.92
N PRO A 277 22.78 -17.73 18.65
CA PRO A 277 23.96 -18.50 18.30
C PRO A 277 24.64 -17.94 17.05
N ARG A 278 25.91 -17.58 17.11
CA ARG A 278 26.65 -17.11 15.93
C ARG A 278 27.01 -18.27 14.99
N TYR A 279 27.23 -19.47 15.54
CA TYR A 279 27.62 -20.65 14.77
C TYR A 279 26.67 -21.82 15.04
N ASP A 280 26.41 -22.64 14.01
CA ASP A 280 25.63 -23.86 14.15
C ASP A 280 26.46 -24.90 14.94
N GLU A 281 25.82 -25.55 15.92
CA GLU A 281 26.50 -26.50 16.79
C GLU A 281 26.91 -27.82 16.10
N ARG A 282 26.28 -28.17 14.98
CA ARG A 282 26.46 -29.44 14.30
C ARG A 282 27.71 -29.47 13.45
N ASP A 283 28.03 -28.39 12.75
CA ASP A 283 29.12 -28.31 11.79
C ASP A 283 30.00 -27.06 11.96
N ASN A 284 29.65 -26.20 12.92
CA ASN A 284 30.36 -24.98 13.26
C ASN A 284 30.46 -23.96 12.12
N HIS A 285 29.48 -23.96 11.15
CA HIS A 285 29.40 -22.88 10.20
C HIS A 285 28.80 -21.62 10.84
N GLU A 286 29.15 -20.44 10.32
CA GLU A 286 28.58 -19.19 10.77
C GLU A 286 27.15 -19.06 10.22
N ILE A 287 26.16 -18.93 11.12
CA ILE A 287 24.73 -18.83 10.76
C ILE A 287 24.48 -17.52 10.05
N LYS A 288 23.89 -17.59 8.87
CA LYS A 288 23.46 -16.40 8.13
C LYS A 288 22.08 -15.96 8.61
N TYR A 289 22.06 -14.89 9.39
CA TYR A 289 20.81 -14.24 9.79
C TYR A 289 20.32 -13.25 8.74
N THR A 290 19.00 -13.22 8.55
CA THR A 290 18.30 -12.24 7.72
C THR A 290 16.97 -11.88 8.39
N ILE A 291 16.42 -10.73 8.05
CA ILE A 291 15.11 -10.30 8.54
C ILE A 291 14.08 -10.29 7.40
N GLU A 292 12.82 -10.53 7.73
CA GLU A 292 11.70 -10.48 6.82
C GLU A 292 10.50 -9.80 7.52
N GLU A 293 9.93 -8.77 6.91
CA GLU A 293 8.70 -8.15 7.40
C GLU A 293 7.47 -8.93 6.89
N THR A 294 6.45 -9.06 7.72
CA THR A 294 5.13 -9.45 7.23
C THR A 294 4.57 -8.32 6.36
N PRO A 295 4.16 -8.59 5.10
CA PRO A 295 3.74 -7.54 4.17
C PRO A 295 2.71 -6.58 4.75
N VAL A 296 2.94 -5.28 4.57
CA VAL A 296 2.05 -4.19 4.99
C VAL A 296 1.31 -3.67 3.77
N LEU A 297 -0.02 -3.65 3.84
CA LEU A 297 -0.87 -3.20 2.72
C LEU A 297 -0.58 -1.73 2.38
N GLY A 298 -0.38 -1.46 1.09
CA GLY A 298 -0.07 -0.11 0.59
C GLY A 298 1.39 0.28 0.70
N TYR A 299 2.27 -0.66 1.08
CA TYR A 299 3.71 -0.43 1.15
C TYR A 299 4.49 -1.49 0.39
N LYS A 300 5.60 -1.08 -0.19
CA LYS A 300 6.65 -1.95 -0.72
C LYS A 300 7.82 -1.94 0.24
N THR A 301 8.21 -3.13 0.72
CA THR A 301 9.28 -3.29 1.70
C THR A 301 10.63 -3.42 1.00
N GLU A 302 11.61 -2.68 1.48
CA GLU A 302 13.03 -2.79 1.15
C GLU A 302 13.83 -3.01 2.44
N TYR A 303 15.07 -3.52 2.32
CA TYR A 303 15.92 -3.82 3.47
C TYR A 303 17.27 -3.15 3.28
N LEU A 304 17.73 -2.46 4.33
CA LEU A 304 19.09 -1.95 4.43
C LEU A 304 19.84 -2.75 5.50
N HIS A 305 20.87 -3.46 5.09
CA HIS A 305 21.72 -4.25 5.98
C HIS A 305 23.01 -3.51 6.25
N THR A 306 23.34 -3.29 7.52
CA THR A 306 24.61 -2.69 7.93
C THR A 306 25.31 -3.60 8.95
N SER A 307 26.54 -3.23 9.34
CA SER A 307 27.28 -3.98 10.38
C SER A 307 26.72 -3.79 11.80
N VAL A 308 25.79 -2.85 12.00
CA VAL A 308 25.28 -2.45 13.33
C VAL A 308 23.78 -2.62 13.48
N ILE A 309 23.02 -2.47 12.39
CA ILE A 309 21.56 -2.53 12.41
C ILE A 309 21.03 -2.97 11.04
N ASP A 310 19.99 -3.78 11.05
CA ASP A 310 19.17 -4.10 9.90
C ASP A 310 17.93 -3.21 9.90
N VAL A 311 17.67 -2.49 8.79
CA VAL A 311 16.52 -1.59 8.70
C VAL A 311 15.51 -2.11 7.69
N VAL A 312 14.26 -2.19 8.11
CA VAL A 312 13.09 -2.43 7.27
C VAL A 312 12.55 -1.09 6.79
N ILE A 313 12.54 -0.86 5.48
CA ILE A 313 12.10 0.40 4.87
C ILE A 313 10.81 0.13 4.11
N ASN A 314 9.70 0.75 4.53
CA ASN A 314 8.44 0.70 3.80
C ASN A 314 8.23 1.99 3.01
N LYS A 315 8.13 1.85 1.69
CA LYS A 315 7.83 2.94 0.76
C LYS A 315 6.37 2.83 0.35
N SER A 316 5.57 3.86 0.63
CA SER A 316 4.16 3.87 0.25
C SER A 316 3.97 3.81 -1.26
N ILE A 317 2.98 3.03 -1.67
CA ILE A 317 2.63 2.80 -3.07
C ILE A 317 1.14 3.07 -3.30
N ILE A 318 0.82 3.52 -4.50
CA ILE A 318 -0.54 3.76 -4.97
C ILE A 318 -0.81 3.00 -6.25
N ASP A 319 -2.05 2.61 -6.45
CA ASP A 319 -2.55 2.06 -7.70
C ASP A 319 -3.25 3.17 -8.49
N ILE A 320 -2.86 3.34 -9.76
CA ILE A 320 -3.36 4.43 -10.62
C ILE A 320 -4.20 3.82 -11.76
N PRO A 321 -5.55 3.85 -11.66
CA PRO A 321 -6.40 3.35 -12.72
C PRO A 321 -6.45 4.33 -13.90
N VAL A 322 -6.56 3.77 -15.10
CA VAL A 322 -6.80 4.50 -16.34
C VAL A 322 -7.92 3.83 -17.15
N GLU A 323 -8.83 4.64 -17.66
CA GLU A 323 -9.93 4.22 -18.53
C GLU A 323 -9.88 4.98 -19.84
N LYS A 324 -10.08 4.27 -20.96
CA LYS A 324 -10.24 4.88 -22.29
C LYS A 324 -11.70 5.00 -22.66
N LYS A 325 -12.11 6.19 -23.10
CA LYS A 325 -13.44 6.48 -23.67
C LYS A 325 -13.34 6.94 -25.11
N TRP A 326 -14.37 6.64 -25.88
CA TRP A 326 -14.49 7.05 -27.28
C TRP A 326 -15.78 7.81 -27.51
N VAL A 327 -15.68 8.91 -28.24
CA VAL A 327 -16.81 9.66 -28.80
C VAL A 327 -16.72 9.54 -30.31
N GLY A 328 -17.64 8.80 -30.91
CA GLY A 328 -17.61 8.38 -32.28
C GLY A 328 -17.23 6.92 -32.45
N LYS A 329 -16.86 6.53 -33.67
CA LYS A 329 -16.43 5.16 -33.96
C LYS A 329 -15.13 4.89 -33.22
N LYS A 330 -15.04 3.77 -32.52
CA LYS A 330 -13.78 3.32 -31.91
C LYS A 330 -12.71 3.08 -32.97
N SER A 331 -11.48 3.51 -32.67
CA SER A 331 -10.29 3.13 -33.43
C SER A 331 -9.71 1.79 -32.94
N GLY A 332 -8.50 1.46 -33.29
CA GLY A 332 -7.77 0.30 -32.80
C GLY A 332 -7.27 0.45 -31.36
N PRO A 333 -6.45 -0.48 -30.88
CA PRO A 333 -5.77 -0.37 -29.59
C PRO A 333 -5.01 0.94 -29.47
N VAL A 334 -4.99 1.51 -28.26
CA VAL A 334 -4.24 2.75 -27.96
C VAL A 334 -3.22 2.50 -26.86
N GLU A 335 -2.05 3.11 -26.97
CA GLU A 335 -1.04 3.10 -25.95
C GLU A 335 -1.18 4.35 -25.06
N VAL A 336 -1.27 4.14 -23.75
CA VAL A 336 -1.25 5.17 -22.73
C VAL A 336 0.00 5.01 -21.89
N LYS A 337 0.78 6.08 -21.76
CA LYS A 337 2.02 6.14 -21.01
C LYS A 337 1.80 6.89 -19.71
N LEU A 338 2.32 6.32 -18.60
CA LEU A 338 2.32 6.93 -17.29
C LEU A 338 3.64 7.66 -17.06
N TYR A 339 3.56 8.89 -16.61
CA TYR A 339 4.67 9.75 -16.22
C TYR A 339 4.55 10.10 -14.75
N ARG A 340 5.71 10.36 -14.13
CA ARG A 340 5.75 10.99 -12.81
C ARG A 340 6.67 12.21 -12.82
N THR A 341 6.33 13.19 -11.99
CA THR A 341 7.14 14.40 -11.82
C THR A 341 7.18 14.82 -10.36
N CYS A 342 8.32 15.39 -9.94
CA CYS A 342 8.48 16.09 -8.67
C CYS A 342 9.57 17.16 -8.79
N LYS A 343 9.63 18.07 -7.80
CA LYS A 343 10.67 19.09 -7.70
C LYS A 343 11.51 18.81 -6.45
N VAL A 344 12.79 18.54 -6.64
CA VAL A 344 13.77 18.30 -5.58
C VAL A 344 14.66 19.52 -5.44
N THR A 345 14.73 20.11 -4.25
CA THR A 345 15.59 21.26 -3.98
C THR A 345 16.73 20.83 -3.07
N LYS A 346 17.98 20.96 -3.54
CA LYS A 346 19.18 20.63 -2.80
C LYS A 346 20.11 21.84 -2.72
N TYR A 347 20.86 21.92 -1.61
CA TYR A 347 21.90 22.92 -1.49
C TYR A 347 23.14 22.51 -2.30
N ASP A 348 23.50 23.33 -3.26
CA ASP A 348 24.74 23.15 -4.04
C ASP A 348 25.87 23.92 -3.36
N TYR A 349 26.80 23.19 -2.74
CA TYR A 349 27.96 23.76 -2.03
C TYR A 349 28.92 24.50 -2.98
N ASN A 350 28.97 24.14 -4.26
CA ASN A 350 29.84 24.83 -5.25
C ASN A 350 29.24 26.18 -5.66
N LEU A 351 27.90 26.25 -5.75
CA LEU A 351 27.20 27.48 -6.12
C LEU A 351 26.77 28.29 -4.89
N ASN A 352 26.96 27.75 -3.67
CA ASN A 352 26.56 28.34 -2.38
C ASN A 352 25.07 28.77 -2.36
N ARG A 353 24.17 27.94 -2.93
CA ARG A 353 22.73 28.21 -3.01
C ARG A 353 21.92 26.94 -3.20
N ASN A 354 20.62 27.02 -2.91
CA ASN A 354 19.68 25.97 -3.25
C ASN A 354 19.49 25.89 -4.78
N VAL A 355 19.51 24.67 -5.30
CA VAL A 355 19.22 24.34 -6.70
C VAL A 355 18.02 23.40 -6.73
N THR A 356 16.98 23.80 -7.46
CA THR A 356 15.79 22.97 -7.68
C THR A 356 15.89 22.25 -9.01
N THR A 357 15.81 20.94 -8.98
CA THR A 357 15.77 20.07 -10.16
C THR A 357 14.36 19.49 -10.30
N THR A 358 13.83 19.53 -11.51
CA THR A 358 12.57 18.84 -11.82
C THR A 358 12.89 17.45 -12.36
N ILE A 359 12.31 16.44 -11.73
CA ILE A 359 12.27 15.06 -12.25
C ILE A 359 10.98 14.95 -13.03
N ASP A 360 11.03 14.48 -14.27
CA ASP A 360 9.88 14.25 -15.15
C ASP A 360 10.21 13.07 -16.07
N GLU A 361 9.63 11.91 -15.81
CA GLU A 361 10.03 10.66 -16.47
C GLU A 361 8.84 9.75 -16.76
N GLU A 362 8.91 9.01 -17.87
CA GLU A 362 8.02 7.89 -18.16
C GLU A 362 8.37 6.71 -17.26
N VAL A 363 7.38 6.15 -16.58
CA VAL A 363 7.58 5.07 -15.61
C VAL A 363 6.92 3.76 -16.02
N ASP A 364 5.85 3.83 -16.82
CA ASP A 364 5.15 2.63 -17.30
C ASP A 364 4.31 2.97 -18.53
N SER A 365 3.82 1.95 -19.25
CA SER A 365 2.89 2.10 -20.35
C SER A 365 1.92 0.92 -20.42
N ALA A 366 0.73 1.17 -20.98
CA ALA A 366 -0.28 0.14 -21.17
C ALA A 366 -1.01 0.30 -22.50
N VAL A 367 -1.34 -0.82 -23.13
CA VAL A 367 -2.18 -0.85 -24.33
C VAL A 367 -3.63 -1.12 -23.92
N LEU A 368 -4.52 -0.17 -24.23
CA LEU A 368 -5.95 -0.24 -23.96
C LEU A 368 -6.70 -0.68 -25.21
N ASN A 369 -7.57 -1.70 -25.08
CA ASN A 369 -8.31 -2.28 -26.17
C ASN A 369 -9.58 -3.01 -25.67
N ASP A 370 -10.31 -3.67 -26.55
CA ASP A 370 -11.54 -4.40 -26.18
C ASP A 370 -11.28 -5.59 -25.25
N SER A 371 -10.10 -6.23 -25.30
CA SER A 371 -9.80 -7.40 -24.47
C SER A 371 -9.62 -7.07 -22.99
N ASN A 372 -9.18 -5.85 -22.65
CA ASN A 372 -9.09 -5.35 -21.28
C ASN A 372 -10.20 -4.35 -20.93
N ASN A 373 -11.30 -4.33 -21.72
CA ASN A 373 -12.42 -3.41 -21.55
C ASN A 373 -11.99 -1.94 -21.51
N TRP A 374 -10.92 -1.59 -22.22
CA TRP A 374 -10.37 -0.24 -22.30
C TRP A 374 -9.94 0.31 -20.95
N LYS A 375 -9.47 -0.57 -20.03
CA LYS A 375 -9.03 -0.21 -18.68
C LYS A 375 -7.70 -0.86 -18.36
N HIS A 376 -6.93 -0.15 -17.54
CA HIS A 376 -5.70 -0.66 -16.93
C HIS A 376 -5.54 -0.05 -15.55
N THR A 377 -4.74 -0.69 -14.69
CA THR A 377 -4.31 -0.13 -13.42
C THR A 377 -2.80 -0.28 -13.34
N PHE A 378 -2.09 0.83 -13.35
CA PHE A 378 -0.67 0.87 -13.04
C PHE A 378 -0.52 0.62 -11.55
N LYS A 379 0.10 -0.51 -11.20
CA LYS A 379 0.18 -0.99 -9.81
C LYS A 379 1.50 -0.63 -9.16
N ASP A 380 1.45 -0.53 -7.83
CA ASP A 380 2.63 -0.40 -6.98
C ASP A 380 3.50 0.83 -7.33
N MET A 381 2.86 1.92 -7.74
CA MET A 381 3.55 3.17 -8.06
C MET A 381 3.96 3.88 -6.77
N TYR A 382 5.25 4.23 -6.62
CA TYR A 382 5.73 4.95 -5.44
C TYR A 382 5.04 6.30 -5.28
N GLU A 383 4.56 6.59 -4.06
CA GLU A 383 3.91 7.87 -3.75
C GLU A 383 4.93 9.01 -3.60
N PHE A 384 6.17 8.69 -3.18
CA PHE A 384 7.20 9.67 -2.90
C PHE A 384 8.49 9.40 -3.68
N TYR A 385 9.17 10.50 -4.07
CA TYR A 385 10.60 10.49 -4.33
C TYR A 385 11.33 10.46 -3.00
N ILE A 386 12.23 9.50 -2.83
CA ILE A 386 12.98 9.29 -1.60
C ILE A 386 14.45 9.19 -1.95
N GLU A 387 15.26 10.00 -1.29
CA GLU A 387 16.71 9.98 -1.38
C GLU A 387 17.31 9.88 0.02
N ASP A 388 18.49 9.26 0.16
CA ASP A 388 19.12 8.99 1.44
C ASP A 388 19.31 10.27 2.26
N GLY A 389 18.77 10.30 3.47
CA GLY A 389 18.89 11.42 4.40
C GLY A 389 18.05 12.67 4.07
N GLU A 390 17.21 12.62 3.03
CA GLU A 390 16.38 13.74 2.62
C GLU A 390 14.89 13.49 2.92
N ASN A 391 14.14 14.57 3.10
CA ASN A 391 12.70 14.46 3.27
C ASN A 391 12.02 13.95 2.00
N PRO A 392 11.02 13.04 2.13
CA PRO A 392 10.30 12.51 0.97
C PRO A 392 9.52 13.61 0.24
N VAL A 393 9.59 13.61 -1.09
CA VAL A 393 8.88 14.54 -1.97
C VAL A 393 7.79 13.79 -2.72
N ILE A 394 6.53 14.29 -2.67
CA ILE A 394 5.39 13.63 -3.32
C ILE A 394 5.55 13.67 -4.85
N TYR A 395 5.39 12.50 -5.49
CA TYR A 395 5.25 12.42 -6.93
C TYR A 395 3.87 12.87 -7.40
N LYS A 396 3.86 13.65 -8.47
CA LYS A 396 2.65 13.93 -9.26
C LYS A 396 2.66 13.05 -10.49
N TYR A 397 1.65 12.18 -10.62
CA TYR A 397 1.49 11.31 -11.79
C TYR A 397 0.55 11.94 -12.80
N TYR A 398 0.81 11.69 -14.08
CA TYR A 398 -0.04 12.06 -15.19
C TYR A 398 0.11 11.06 -16.34
N VAL A 399 -0.87 11.02 -17.24
CA VAL A 399 -0.82 10.13 -18.39
C VAL A 399 -0.75 10.90 -19.70
N LYS A 400 -0.15 10.29 -20.70
CA LYS A 400 -0.20 10.76 -22.11
C LYS A 400 -0.65 9.60 -22.99
N GLU A 401 -1.51 9.89 -23.95
CA GLU A 401 -1.86 8.94 -25.01
C GLU A 401 -0.94 9.13 -26.21
N VAL A 402 -0.53 8.05 -26.83
CA VAL A 402 0.10 8.10 -28.14
C VAL A 402 -0.96 8.57 -29.14
N ASN A 403 -0.67 9.61 -29.91
CA ASN A 403 -1.62 10.30 -30.79
C ASN A 403 -2.39 9.33 -31.71
N VAL A 404 -3.71 9.44 -31.72
CA VAL A 404 -4.60 8.66 -32.57
C VAL A 404 -5.14 9.56 -33.68
N ALA A 405 -4.76 9.26 -34.93
CA ALA A 405 -5.18 10.07 -36.09
C ALA A 405 -6.70 10.12 -36.23
N GLY A 406 -7.26 11.32 -36.44
CA GLY A 406 -8.68 11.55 -36.61
C GLY A 406 -9.45 11.71 -35.29
N TYR A 407 -8.73 11.92 -34.17
CA TYR A 407 -9.33 12.16 -32.87
C TYR A 407 -8.64 13.31 -32.13
N ASP A 408 -9.44 14.05 -31.37
CA ASP A 408 -8.98 15.00 -30.35
C ASP A 408 -8.99 14.27 -29.00
N THR A 409 -7.85 14.28 -28.28
CA THR A 409 -7.70 13.61 -26.98
C THR A 409 -7.90 14.61 -25.85
N ALA A 410 -8.76 14.28 -24.90
CA ALA A 410 -8.89 14.96 -23.62
C ALA A 410 -8.62 13.99 -22.48
N ILE A 411 -7.85 14.44 -21.47
CA ILE A 411 -7.52 13.64 -20.28
C ILE A 411 -8.07 14.37 -19.06
N THR A 412 -8.81 13.63 -18.23
CA THR A 412 -9.41 14.13 -16.99
C THR A 412 -9.10 13.16 -15.84
N GLY A 413 -9.34 13.62 -14.60
CA GLY A 413 -8.99 12.85 -13.41
C GLY A 413 -7.59 13.12 -12.91
N ASP A 414 -7.18 12.40 -11.90
CA ASP A 414 -5.87 12.49 -11.26
C ASP A 414 -5.37 11.13 -10.77
N GLN A 415 -4.17 11.10 -10.20
CA GLN A 415 -3.57 9.86 -9.68
C GLN A 415 -4.37 9.19 -8.54
N ASN A 416 -5.28 9.92 -7.90
CA ASN A 416 -6.03 9.47 -6.74
C ASN A 416 -7.36 8.82 -7.12
N GLU A 417 -8.03 9.40 -8.12
CA GLU A 417 -9.33 8.94 -8.62
C GLU A 417 -9.19 8.11 -9.89
N GLY A 418 -8.01 8.17 -10.51
CA GLY A 418 -7.70 7.57 -11.79
C GLY A 418 -7.89 8.54 -12.95
N PHE A 419 -7.35 8.19 -14.11
CA PHE A 419 -7.39 8.99 -15.32
C PHE A 419 -8.43 8.45 -16.30
N VAL A 420 -9.12 9.38 -16.97
CA VAL A 420 -10.01 9.07 -18.09
C VAL A 420 -9.46 9.74 -19.34
N VAL A 421 -9.06 8.93 -20.31
CA VAL A 421 -8.57 9.36 -21.62
C VAL A 421 -9.72 9.27 -22.63
N THR A 422 -10.24 10.41 -23.07
CA THR A 422 -11.37 10.47 -24.01
C THR A 422 -10.90 10.92 -25.38
N ASN A 423 -11.15 10.10 -26.40
CA ASN A 423 -10.92 10.46 -27.80
C ASN A 423 -12.24 10.80 -28.47
N THR A 424 -12.34 12.02 -28.97
CA THR A 424 -13.48 12.54 -29.74
C THR A 424 -13.14 12.53 -31.22
N SER A 425 -13.93 11.85 -32.04
CA SER A 425 -13.74 11.83 -33.49
C SER A 425 -13.81 13.23 -34.08
N THR A 426 -12.81 13.57 -34.88
CA THR A 426 -12.81 14.84 -35.66
C THR A 426 -13.58 14.75 -36.95
N GLU A 427 -14.26 13.60 -37.20
CA GLU A 427 -15.09 13.39 -38.39
C GLU A 427 -16.17 14.45 -38.48
N LYS A 428 -16.20 15.17 -39.61
CA LYS A 428 -17.21 16.20 -39.91
C LYS A 428 -18.13 15.70 -40.99
N ILE A 429 -19.40 16.10 -40.88
CA ILE A 429 -20.38 15.82 -41.90
C ILE A 429 -20.85 17.15 -42.54
N SER A 430 -21.43 17.04 -43.71
CA SER A 430 -22.04 18.13 -44.45
C SER A 430 -23.47 17.75 -44.75
N ILE A 431 -24.40 18.64 -44.45
CA ILE A 431 -25.85 18.40 -44.63
C ILE A 431 -26.41 19.33 -45.71
N PRO A 432 -26.74 18.78 -46.92
CA PRO A 432 -27.41 19.54 -47.96
C PRO A 432 -28.86 19.83 -47.57
N VAL A 433 -29.30 21.04 -47.88
CA VAL A 433 -30.70 21.45 -47.78
C VAL A 433 -31.16 22.00 -49.11
N GLU A 434 -32.29 21.52 -49.59
CA GLU A 434 -32.95 21.98 -50.81
C GLU A 434 -34.38 22.47 -50.49
N LYS A 435 -34.76 23.62 -51.03
CA LYS A 435 -36.13 24.15 -51.01
C LYS A 435 -36.85 23.83 -52.29
N LYS A 436 -38.06 23.27 -52.17
CA LYS A 436 -38.97 23.03 -53.30
C LYS A 436 -40.28 23.79 -53.13
N TRP A 437 -40.81 24.30 -54.24
CA TRP A 437 -42.08 24.96 -54.28
C TRP A 437 -43.05 24.17 -55.19
N VAL A 438 -44.25 23.95 -54.70
CA VAL A 438 -45.38 23.47 -55.52
C VAL A 438 -46.34 24.60 -55.66
N GLY A 439 -46.40 25.18 -56.89
CA GLY A 439 -47.05 26.45 -57.18
C GLY A 439 -46.05 27.61 -57.26
N GLU A 440 -46.51 28.79 -56.97
CA GLU A 440 -45.72 30.03 -57.06
C GLU A 440 -44.68 30.09 -55.93
N ALA A 441 -43.43 30.38 -56.24
CA ALA A 441 -42.37 30.54 -55.26
C ALA A 441 -42.38 31.95 -54.66
N ALA A 442 -41.99 32.05 -53.36
CA ALA A 442 -41.62 33.31 -52.74
C ALA A 442 -40.27 33.83 -53.25
N ALA A 443 -39.89 35.06 -52.99
CA ALA A 443 -38.60 35.61 -53.36
C ALA A 443 -37.42 34.92 -52.58
N SER A 444 -37.64 34.65 -51.33
CA SER A 444 -36.68 33.91 -50.50
C SER A 444 -37.40 33.29 -49.29
N THR A 445 -36.69 32.33 -48.61
CA THR A 445 -37.06 31.80 -47.30
C THR A 445 -35.82 31.50 -46.50
N LYS A 446 -35.95 31.46 -45.18
CA LYS A 446 -34.88 31.07 -44.29
C LYS A 446 -35.14 29.69 -43.69
N VAL A 447 -34.10 28.87 -43.60
CA VAL A 447 -34.15 27.56 -43.00
C VAL A 447 -33.09 27.47 -41.90
N LYS A 448 -33.52 27.04 -40.72
CA LYS A 448 -32.65 26.75 -39.57
C LYS A 448 -32.31 25.29 -39.50
N LEU A 449 -31.06 25.00 -39.12
CA LEU A 449 -30.56 23.66 -38.79
C LEU A 449 -30.49 23.54 -37.28
N PHE A 450 -30.96 22.41 -36.75
CA PHE A 450 -30.92 22.07 -35.34
C PHE A 450 -30.10 20.78 -35.14
N ALA A 451 -29.28 20.74 -34.10
CA ALA A 451 -28.54 19.58 -33.59
C ALA A 451 -29.12 19.20 -32.23
N ASP A 452 -29.68 18.01 -32.08
CA ASP A 452 -30.38 17.56 -30.86
C ASP A 452 -31.38 18.61 -30.30
N GLY A 453 -32.05 19.35 -31.22
CA GLY A 453 -33.03 20.38 -30.88
C GLY A 453 -32.47 21.79 -30.63
N LEU A 454 -31.13 21.95 -30.60
CA LEU A 454 -30.48 23.26 -30.48
C LEU A 454 -30.17 23.83 -31.86
N GLU A 455 -30.46 25.13 -32.08
CA GLU A 455 -30.12 25.82 -33.31
C GLU A 455 -28.61 25.92 -33.47
N VAL A 456 -28.08 25.45 -34.63
CA VAL A 456 -26.65 25.46 -34.95
C VAL A 456 -26.33 26.17 -36.27
N GLY A 457 -27.33 26.58 -37.02
CA GLY A 457 -27.13 27.34 -38.25
C GLY A 457 -28.42 27.82 -38.86
N GLU A 458 -28.36 28.90 -39.65
CA GLU A 458 -29.45 29.48 -40.44
C GLU A 458 -28.92 29.81 -41.83
N THR A 459 -29.72 29.61 -42.84
CA THR A 459 -29.41 30.00 -44.21
C THR A 459 -30.63 30.57 -44.92
N GLU A 460 -30.41 31.51 -45.84
CA GLU A 460 -31.44 32.00 -46.76
C GLU A 460 -31.37 31.22 -48.08
N LEU A 461 -32.52 30.76 -48.55
CA LEU A 461 -32.70 30.05 -49.80
C LEU A 461 -33.54 30.90 -50.77
N ASN A 462 -33.03 31.11 -51.99
CA ASN A 462 -33.62 31.92 -53.04
C ASN A 462 -33.16 31.46 -54.42
N GLU A 463 -33.56 32.09 -55.45
CA GLU A 463 -33.24 31.79 -56.85
C GLU A 463 -31.69 31.90 -57.09
N ALA A 464 -31.02 32.87 -56.48
CA ALA A 464 -29.58 33.11 -56.70
C ALA A 464 -28.71 31.95 -56.22
N ASN A 465 -29.14 31.22 -55.21
CA ASN A 465 -28.44 30.01 -54.74
C ASN A 465 -29.12 28.72 -55.21
N ASN A 466 -30.01 28.81 -56.22
CA ASN A 466 -30.77 27.69 -56.74
C ASN A 466 -31.57 26.94 -55.65
N TRP A 467 -32.03 27.64 -54.65
CA TRP A 467 -32.79 27.11 -53.53
C TRP A 467 -32.05 26.00 -52.76
N LYS A 468 -30.71 26.05 -52.72
CA LYS A 468 -29.84 25.04 -52.10
C LYS A 468 -28.81 25.68 -51.20
N HIS A 469 -28.47 24.93 -50.14
CA HIS A 469 -27.37 25.26 -49.24
C HIS A 469 -26.74 23.96 -48.69
N VAL A 470 -25.48 24.02 -48.25
CA VAL A 470 -24.80 22.91 -47.55
C VAL A 470 -24.28 23.44 -46.24
N PHE A 471 -24.85 22.97 -45.14
CA PHE A 471 -24.27 23.19 -43.83
C PHE A 471 -23.05 22.25 -43.66
N ALA A 472 -21.84 22.78 -43.63
CA ALA A 472 -20.59 22.02 -43.60
C ALA A 472 -19.89 22.09 -42.25
N GLY A 473 -18.97 21.16 -41.98
CA GLY A 473 -18.15 21.17 -40.80
C GLY A 473 -18.88 20.79 -39.50
N LEU A 474 -20.00 20.10 -39.62
CA LEU A 474 -20.84 19.71 -38.47
C LEU A 474 -20.28 18.48 -37.80
N GLN A 475 -20.41 18.40 -36.46
CA GLN A 475 -20.03 17.22 -35.69
C GLN A 475 -21.01 16.07 -35.99
N LYS A 476 -20.49 14.84 -36.06
CA LYS A 476 -21.32 13.66 -36.26
C LYS A 476 -21.86 13.09 -34.94
N TYR A 477 -21.08 13.20 -33.89
CA TYR A 477 -21.39 12.64 -32.57
C TYR A 477 -21.41 13.72 -31.49
N ASN A 478 -22.26 13.54 -30.49
CA ASN A 478 -22.29 14.38 -29.28
C ASN A 478 -21.36 13.82 -28.19
N ASN A 479 -21.16 14.54 -27.09
CA ASN A 479 -20.27 14.15 -25.97
C ASN A 479 -20.72 12.86 -25.24
N SER A 480 -21.96 12.41 -25.46
CA SER A 480 -22.47 11.15 -24.92
C SER A 480 -22.26 9.97 -25.88
N ASN A 481 -21.44 10.14 -26.91
CA ASN A 481 -21.16 9.14 -27.96
C ASN A 481 -22.42 8.72 -28.74
N GLN A 482 -23.40 9.60 -28.86
CA GLN A 482 -24.59 9.39 -29.68
C GLN A 482 -24.48 10.18 -30.97
N GLU A 483 -25.00 9.61 -32.07
CA GLU A 483 -25.06 10.30 -33.33
C GLU A 483 -26.04 11.47 -33.19
N ILE A 484 -25.58 12.71 -33.53
CA ILE A 484 -26.38 13.93 -33.38
C ILE A 484 -27.58 13.86 -34.33
N LYS A 485 -28.77 14.05 -33.79
CA LYS A 485 -29.99 14.14 -34.57
C LYS A 485 -30.15 15.54 -35.17
N TYR A 486 -29.80 15.68 -36.44
CA TYR A 486 -30.02 16.91 -37.18
C TYR A 486 -31.43 16.97 -37.72
N THR A 487 -32.03 18.17 -37.65
CA THR A 487 -33.33 18.48 -38.21
C THR A 487 -33.33 19.89 -38.78
N VAL A 488 -34.22 20.17 -39.72
CA VAL A 488 -34.39 21.52 -40.30
C VAL A 488 -35.79 22.05 -40.02
N LYS A 489 -35.91 23.36 -39.90
CA LYS A 489 -37.19 24.05 -39.79
C LYS A 489 -37.16 25.38 -40.58
N GLU A 490 -38.22 25.65 -41.31
CA GLU A 490 -38.38 26.92 -42.03
C GLU A 490 -38.78 28.05 -41.06
N VAL A 491 -38.14 29.20 -41.17
CA VAL A 491 -38.39 30.36 -40.29
C VAL A 491 -39.75 30.96 -40.60
N GLY A 492 -40.56 31.16 -39.55
CA GLY A 492 -41.92 31.68 -39.67
C GLY A 492 -42.99 30.63 -39.91
N GLU A 493 -42.58 29.32 -39.98
CA GLU A 493 -43.53 28.22 -40.04
C GLU A 493 -44.16 27.96 -38.68
N ASP A 494 -45.47 27.85 -38.63
CA ASP A 494 -46.29 27.48 -37.49
C ASP A 494 -47.28 26.39 -37.90
N ALA A 495 -47.32 25.31 -37.14
CA ALA A 495 -48.17 24.12 -37.37
C ALA A 495 -48.16 23.61 -38.82
N ASN A 496 -46.98 23.55 -39.44
CA ASN A 496 -46.74 23.17 -40.85
C ASN A 496 -47.35 24.12 -41.86
N LEU A 497 -47.63 25.37 -41.51
CA LEU A 497 -48.11 26.44 -42.39
C LEU A 497 -47.16 27.62 -42.34
N ILE A 498 -46.98 28.28 -43.50
CA ILE A 498 -46.21 29.50 -43.60
C ILE A 498 -46.90 30.46 -44.59
N LYS A 499 -46.70 31.76 -44.38
CA LYS A 499 -47.26 32.80 -45.28
C LYS A 499 -46.16 33.66 -45.91
N PHE A 500 -46.23 33.83 -47.20
CA PHE A 500 -45.44 34.80 -47.97
C PHE A 500 -46.36 35.68 -48.79
N ASP A 501 -46.21 36.99 -48.68
CA ASP A 501 -46.97 37.96 -49.40
C ASP A 501 -48.50 37.71 -49.39
N GLY A 502 -49.03 37.32 -48.21
CA GLY A 502 -50.48 37.04 -48.05
C GLY A 502 -50.93 35.67 -48.58
N LYS A 503 -50.08 34.89 -49.18
CA LYS A 503 -50.34 33.50 -49.67
C LYS A 503 -49.96 32.51 -48.65
N SER A 504 -50.80 31.50 -48.41
CA SER A 504 -50.52 30.37 -47.45
C SER A 504 -49.93 29.18 -48.19
N TYR A 505 -49.01 28.55 -47.54
CA TYR A 505 -48.35 27.32 -48.01
C TYR A 505 -48.31 26.26 -46.91
N ALA A 506 -48.62 25.03 -47.27
CA ALA A 506 -48.36 23.88 -46.42
C ALA A 506 -46.88 23.51 -46.50
N VAL A 507 -46.21 23.34 -45.34
CA VAL A 507 -44.79 23.02 -45.27
C VAL A 507 -44.61 21.54 -44.97
N SER A 508 -43.72 20.87 -45.69
CA SER A 508 -43.34 19.49 -45.42
C SER A 508 -41.83 19.29 -45.49
N TYR A 509 -41.33 18.39 -44.67
CA TYR A 509 -39.91 18.09 -44.55
C TYR A 509 -39.66 16.62 -44.94
N LYS A 510 -38.65 16.36 -45.77
CA LYS A 510 -38.18 15.00 -46.11
C LYS A 510 -36.67 14.94 -46.05
N GLY A 511 -36.14 13.72 -45.79
CA GLY A 511 -34.71 13.47 -45.75
C GLY A 511 -34.18 13.31 -44.34
N ASN A 512 -32.87 13.24 -44.23
CA ASN A 512 -32.11 13.05 -43.00
C ASN A 512 -30.72 13.70 -43.14
N ALA A 513 -29.89 13.63 -42.07
CA ALA A 513 -28.56 14.24 -42.07
C ALA A 513 -27.60 13.62 -43.10
N MET A 514 -27.78 12.35 -43.49
CA MET A 514 -26.91 11.67 -44.43
C MET A 514 -27.25 12.01 -45.88
N ASP A 515 -28.54 12.04 -46.22
CA ASP A 515 -29.03 12.22 -47.59
C ASP A 515 -29.34 13.69 -47.87
N GLY A 516 -29.34 14.54 -46.87
CA GLY A 516 -29.78 15.92 -46.92
C GLY A 516 -31.28 16.09 -46.67
N PHE A 517 -31.73 17.30 -46.55
CA PHE A 517 -33.14 17.67 -46.30
C PHE A 517 -33.77 18.39 -47.50
N THR A 518 -35.00 18.06 -47.77
CA THR A 518 -35.86 18.81 -48.71
C THR A 518 -37.00 19.44 -47.92
N VAL A 519 -37.11 20.77 -48.00
CA VAL A 519 -38.20 21.56 -47.44
C VAL A 519 -39.14 21.91 -48.61
N THR A 520 -40.37 21.42 -48.59
CA THR A 520 -41.34 21.66 -49.66
C THR A 520 -42.46 22.54 -49.14
N ASN A 521 -42.73 23.66 -49.86
CA ASN A 521 -43.93 24.51 -49.64
C ASN A 521 -44.92 24.28 -50.79
N GLU A 522 -46.10 23.81 -50.43
CA GLU A 522 -47.21 23.63 -51.37
C GLU A 522 -48.25 24.74 -51.14
N LYS A 523 -48.53 25.54 -52.21
CA LYS A 523 -49.48 26.64 -52.12
C LYS A 523 -50.88 26.10 -51.86
N GLU A 524 -51.46 26.55 -50.74
CA GLU A 524 -52.85 26.22 -50.46
C GLU A 524 -53.80 26.94 -51.47
N ASN A 525 -54.62 26.17 -52.16
CA ASN A 525 -55.71 26.75 -52.94
C ASN A 525 -56.85 27.17 -52.00
N PRO A 526 -57.40 28.38 -52.10
CA PRO A 526 -58.54 28.71 -51.28
C PRO A 526 -59.68 27.69 -51.51
N PRO A 527 -60.41 27.33 -50.46
CA PRO A 527 -61.47 26.35 -50.61
C PRO A 527 -62.44 26.83 -51.69
N SER A 528 -62.64 25.98 -52.70
CA SER A 528 -63.57 26.24 -53.76
C SER A 528 -64.99 26.48 -53.15
N THR A 529 -65.48 27.69 -53.17
CA THR A 529 -66.86 28.01 -52.76
C THR A 529 -67.80 27.38 -53.77
N THR A 530 -68.04 26.12 -53.71
CA THR A 530 -69.17 25.49 -54.34
C THR A 530 -70.41 25.75 -53.50
N THR A 531 -71.24 26.67 -53.96
CA THR A 531 -72.58 26.92 -53.43
C THR A 531 -73.30 25.57 -53.30
N PRO A 532 -73.87 25.23 -52.16
CA PRO A 532 -74.54 23.94 -52.01
C PRO A 532 -75.88 23.98 -52.76
N THR A 533 -76.04 23.15 -53.78
CA THR A 533 -77.37 22.90 -54.41
C THR A 533 -78.26 22.23 -53.37
N PRO A 534 -79.51 22.68 -53.17
CA PRO A 534 -80.42 22.15 -52.16
C PRO A 534 -80.75 20.66 -52.45
N LYS A 535 -80.38 19.77 -51.68
CA LYS A 535 -80.76 18.33 -51.70
C LYS A 535 -82.16 18.15 -51.04
N LYS A 536 -83.01 17.51 -51.76
CA LYS A 536 -84.37 17.00 -51.39
C LYS A 536 -84.24 16.13 -50.12
N PRO A 537 -85.15 16.22 -49.12
CA PRO A 537 -85.07 15.48 -47.86
C PRO A 537 -85.18 13.98 -48.05
N SER A 538 -84.26 13.25 -47.54
CA SER A 538 -84.29 11.83 -47.44
C SER A 538 -84.59 11.36 -46.01
N VAL A 539 -85.42 10.36 -45.91
CA VAL A 539 -85.97 9.67 -44.76
C VAL A 539 -84.89 9.25 -43.74
N PRO A 540 -85.09 9.33 -42.41
CA PRO A 540 -84.13 9.07 -41.39
C PRO A 540 -83.81 7.57 -41.29
N LYS A 541 -82.53 7.24 -41.47
CA LYS A 541 -82.00 5.92 -41.10
C LYS A 541 -81.54 5.90 -39.64
N LYS A 542 -81.91 4.84 -38.99
CA LYS A 542 -81.67 4.42 -37.59
C LYS A 542 -80.25 4.71 -37.15
N HIS A 543 -80.09 5.41 -36.02
CA HIS A 543 -78.82 5.60 -35.31
C HIS A 543 -78.19 4.28 -34.97
N ILE A 544 -76.97 4.10 -35.47
CA ILE A 544 -76.00 3.17 -34.92
C ILE A 544 -74.92 4.03 -34.27
N LEU A 545 -74.75 3.88 -32.94
CA LEU A 545 -73.71 4.58 -32.16
C LEU A 545 -72.32 4.25 -32.67
N PRO A 546 -71.37 5.20 -32.73
CA PRO A 546 -70.00 4.92 -33.09
C PRO A 546 -69.35 4.06 -31.97
N ARG A 547 -68.72 2.97 -32.38
CA ARG A 547 -67.84 2.18 -31.52
C ARG A 547 -66.56 3.00 -31.33
N THR A 548 -66.42 3.63 -30.15
CA THR A 548 -65.14 4.17 -29.71
C THR A 548 -64.35 3.01 -29.15
N GLY A 549 -63.41 2.56 -29.90
CA GLY A 549 -62.41 1.57 -29.47
C GLY A 549 -61.13 1.88 -30.21
N ASP A 550 -60.29 2.68 -29.59
CA ASP A 550 -58.89 2.81 -29.97
C ASP A 550 -58.10 1.67 -29.31
N ASP A 551 -57.93 0.57 -30.06
CA ASP A 551 -57.25 -0.64 -29.59
C ASP A 551 -55.72 -0.59 -29.77
N SER A 552 -55.13 0.57 -30.13
CA SER A 552 -53.75 0.57 -30.62
C SER A 552 -52.64 0.64 -29.57
N HIS A 553 -52.93 0.89 -28.30
CA HIS A 553 -51.87 1.03 -27.28
C HIS A 553 -52.07 0.29 -25.95
N LEU A 554 -53.15 -0.43 -25.75
CA LEU A 554 -53.43 -1.13 -24.48
C LEU A 554 -52.39 -2.24 -24.23
N ALA A 555 -51.94 -2.98 -25.25
CA ALA A 555 -50.94 -4.00 -25.16
C ALA A 555 -49.54 -3.44 -24.76
N LEU A 556 -49.21 -2.22 -25.20
CA LEU A 556 -47.95 -1.54 -24.88
C LEU A 556 -47.89 -1.07 -23.42
N TYR A 557 -49.04 -0.58 -22.90
CA TYR A 557 -49.16 -0.18 -21.48
C TYR A 557 -49.13 -1.36 -20.55
N ILE A 558 -49.69 -2.53 -20.91
CA ILE A 558 -49.65 -3.75 -20.12
C ILE A 558 -48.22 -4.31 -20.07
N LEU A 559 -47.43 -4.21 -21.17
CA LEU A 559 -46.04 -4.63 -21.20
C LEU A 559 -45.11 -3.73 -20.34
N MET A 560 -45.36 -2.42 -20.32
CA MET A 560 -44.60 -1.49 -19.46
C MET A 560 -44.94 -1.67 -17.96
N LEU A 561 -46.20 -1.94 -17.60
CA LEU A 561 -46.56 -2.22 -16.22
C LEU A 561 -46.01 -3.56 -15.71
N GLY A 562 -45.95 -4.59 -16.58
CA GLY A 562 -45.35 -5.88 -16.26
C GLY A 562 -43.83 -5.80 -16.00
N SER A 563 -43.11 -4.98 -16.75
CA SER A 563 -41.65 -4.78 -16.57
C SER A 563 -41.33 -3.98 -15.29
N ALA A 564 -42.15 -2.99 -14.91
CA ALA A 564 -41.99 -2.24 -13.67
C ALA A 564 -42.25 -3.09 -12.43
N ALA A 565 -43.26 -4.00 -12.45
CA ALA A 565 -43.54 -4.92 -11.37
C ALA A 565 -42.44 -5.97 -11.18
N SER A 566 -41.81 -6.42 -12.28
CA SER A 566 -40.70 -7.38 -12.22
C SER A 566 -39.43 -6.75 -11.64
N ALA A 567 -39.16 -5.46 -11.93
CA ALA A 567 -38.01 -4.73 -11.37
C ALA A 567 -38.18 -4.46 -9.87
N LEU A 568 -39.39 -4.16 -9.40
CA LEU A 568 -39.70 -3.98 -7.98
C LEU A 568 -39.63 -5.29 -7.20
N GLY A 569 -40.06 -6.41 -7.80
CA GLY A 569 -39.99 -7.76 -7.19
C GLY A 569 -38.52 -8.21 -7.00
N LEU A 570 -37.61 -7.91 -7.95
CA LEU A 570 -36.20 -8.24 -7.87
C LEU A 570 -35.46 -7.37 -6.83
N LEU A 571 -35.85 -6.13 -6.63
CA LEU A 571 -35.32 -5.24 -5.58
C LEU A 571 -35.78 -5.65 -4.18
N GLY A 572 -37.03 -6.12 -4.04
CA GLY A 572 -37.57 -6.70 -2.78
C GLY A 572 -36.88 -8.00 -2.37
N TYR A 573 -36.61 -8.89 -3.36
CA TYR A 573 -35.93 -10.15 -3.11
C TYR A 573 -34.47 -10.00 -2.70
N ARG A 574 -33.77 -9.00 -3.25
CA ARG A 574 -32.36 -8.69 -2.85
C ARG A 574 -32.25 -8.06 -1.47
N ARG A 575 -33.26 -7.31 -1.00
CA ARG A 575 -33.27 -6.75 0.36
C ARG A 575 -33.59 -7.79 1.44
N GLY A 576 -34.40 -8.80 1.13
CA GLY A 576 -34.74 -9.90 2.07
C GLY A 576 -33.58 -10.88 2.36
N LYS A 577 -32.55 -10.96 1.50
CA LYS A 577 -31.38 -11.84 1.71
C LYS A 577 -30.23 -11.22 2.51
N LYS A 578 -30.31 -9.93 2.89
CA LYS A 578 -29.32 -9.28 3.76
C LYS A 578 -29.72 -9.16 5.22
N ALA A 579 -30.85 -9.75 5.61
CA ALA A 579 -31.38 -9.69 6.98
C ALA A 579 -31.61 -11.09 7.61
N ASN A 580 -30.81 -12.10 7.23
CA ASN A 580 -30.69 -13.36 7.95
C ASN A 580 -29.25 -13.85 7.94
#